data_bb74a0701cca2224c577a941035bed3a
#
_entry.id   bb74a0701cca2224c577a941035bed3a
#
_cell.length_a   1.000
_cell.length_b   1.000
_cell.length_c   1.000
_cell.angle_alpha   90.00
_cell.angle_beta   90.00
_cell.angle_gamma   90.00
#
_symmetry.space_group_name_H-M   'P 1'
#
loop_
_entity.id
_entity.type
_entity.pdbx_description
1 polymer ?
#
loop_
_entity_poly.entity_id
_entity_poly.type
_entity_poly.pdbx_seq_one_letter_code
_entity_poly.pdbx_strand_id
1 'polypeptide(L)'
;MKYIGAHVSAAGGLANAPARAAEIGATAFALFTKNQRQWRAAPLTPQVIDDFKIACEKYHFSAAQILPHDSYLINLGHPVSEALEKSRVAFLDEMQRCEQLGLTLLNFHPGSHLMQIAQEDCLARIAESINIALAQTEGVTAVIENTAGQGSNLGFEFEQLAAIIDGVEDKSRVGVCIDTCHAFAAGYDLRTPEACEKTFAGFGKIVGFQDLRGMHLNDAKSAFGSRVDRHHSLGEGNIGHDAFRWIMQDARFDGIPLILETINPDIWAEEIAWLKAQQIAEAVA
;
A
#
# COMPACT_ATOMS: atom_id res chain seq x y z
N MET A 1 10.09 -16.11 -1.75
CA MET A 1 10.18 -15.65 -0.33
C MET A 1 9.17 -14.53 -0.08
N LYS A 2 8.45 -14.61 1.00
CA LYS A 2 7.49 -13.58 1.40
C LYS A 2 8.11 -12.61 2.40
N TYR A 3 7.92 -11.32 2.16
CA TYR A 3 8.34 -10.26 3.07
C TYR A 3 7.13 -9.80 3.87
N ILE A 4 7.17 -9.99 5.18
CA ILE A 4 6.02 -9.79 6.07
C ILE A 4 6.38 -8.77 7.14
N GLY A 5 5.52 -7.78 7.33
CA GLY A 5 5.73 -6.78 8.37
C GLY A 5 4.50 -5.95 8.67
N ALA A 6 4.72 -4.76 9.19
CA ALA A 6 3.65 -3.87 9.62
C ALA A 6 4.01 -2.42 9.28
N HIS A 7 2.99 -1.56 9.32
CA HIS A 7 3.16 -0.11 9.19
C HIS A 7 3.63 0.44 10.54
N VAL A 8 4.94 0.47 10.73
CA VAL A 8 5.55 0.86 12.00
C VAL A 8 5.66 2.37 12.15
N SER A 9 5.75 2.83 13.39
CA SER A 9 5.95 4.25 13.70
C SER A 9 7.36 4.69 13.37
N ALA A 10 7.49 5.89 12.80
CA ALA A 10 8.75 6.60 12.63
C ALA A 10 8.93 7.72 13.69
N ALA A 11 8.15 7.71 14.75
CA ALA A 11 8.24 8.70 15.82
C ALA A 11 9.64 8.75 16.42
N GLY A 12 10.17 9.95 16.59
CA GLY A 12 11.53 10.16 17.10
C GLY A 12 12.61 10.14 16.03
N GLY A 13 12.27 9.85 14.78
CA GLY A 13 13.17 9.82 13.63
C GLY A 13 12.94 8.62 12.72
N LEU A 14 13.18 8.79 11.43
CA LEU A 14 12.95 7.74 10.43
C LEU A 14 13.77 6.48 10.71
N ALA A 15 14.98 6.61 11.23
CA ALA A 15 15.86 5.49 11.55
C ALA A 15 15.29 4.55 12.63
N ASN A 16 14.29 4.99 13.39
CA ASN A 16 13.61 4.16 14.37
C ASN A 16 12.64 3.15 13.72
N ALA A 17 12.20 3.38 12.49
CA ALA A 17 11.26 2.50 11.82
C ALA A 17 11.87 1.11 11.54
N PRO A 18 13.07 0.96 10.94
CA PRO A 18 13.68 -0.35 10.76
C PRO A 18 13.90 -1.10 12.09
N ALA A 19 14.31 -0.41 13.14
CA ALA A 19 14.51 -1.00 14.46
C ALA A 19 13.19 -1.57 15.02
N ARG A 20 12.10 -0.80 14.92
CA ARG A 20 10.78 -1.24 15.37
C ARG A 20 10.26 -2.43 14.58
N ALA A 21 10.50 -2.44 13.26
CA ALA A 21 10.16 -3.58 12.42
C ALA A 21 10.93 -4.84 12.84
N ALA A 22 12.23 -4.71 13.11
CA ALA A 22 13.05 -5.82 13.56
C ALA A 22 12.59 -6.40 14.90
N GLU A 23 12.14 -5.54 15.83
CA GLU A 23 11.64 -5.97 17.15
C GLU A 23 10.43 -6.90 17.07
N ILE A 24 9.57 -6.71 16.08
CA ILE A 24 8.36 -7.54 15.90
C ILE A 24 8.60 -8.74 14.97
N GLY A 25 9.85 -8.99 14.58
CA GLY A 25 10.20 -10.11 13.71
C GLY A 25 9.85 -9.90 12.24
N ALA A 26 9.66 -8.65 11.82
CA ALA A 26 9.30 -8.31 10.45
C ALA A 26 10.47 -8.47 9.48
N THR A 27 10.13 -8.84 8.23
CA THR A 27 11.04 -8.83 7.07
C THR A 27 10.62 -7.78 6.04
N ALA A 28 9.59 -7.01 6.33
CA ALA A 28 9.13 -5.87 5.56
C ALA A 28 8.56 -4.83 6.52
N PHE A 29 8.46 -3.59 6.07
CA PHE A 29 7.71 -2.58 6.82
C PHE A 29 7.21 -1.47 5.91
N ALA A 30 6.22 -0.75 6.42
CA ALA A 30 5.76 0.52 5.88
C ALA A 30 5.98 1.61 6.91
N LEU A 31 6.02 2.85 6.46
CA LEU A 31 6.16 4.03 7.31
C LEU A 31 5.62 5.24 6.56
N PHE A 32 5.34 6.30 7.31
CA PHE A 32 5.21 7.65 6.74
C PHE A 32 6.59 8.33 6.79
N THR A 33 7.03 8.91 5.67
CA THR A 33 8.31 9.62 5.61
C THR A 33 8.22 11.03 6.16
N LYS A 34 7.01 11.50 6.45
CA LYS A 34 6.68 12.78 7.09
C LYS A 34 5.36 12.63 7.83
N ASN A 35 4.98 13.64 8.61
CA ASN A 35 3.68 13.63 9.28
C ASN A 35 2.55 13.59 8.24
N GLN A 36 1.77 12.51 8.26
CA GLN A 36 0.70 12.24 7.30
C GLN A 36 -0.51 13.19 7.40
N ARG A 37 -0.55 14.03 8.41
CA ARG A 37 -1.62 15.02 8.64
C ARG A 37 -1.19 16.44 8.29
N GLN A 38 0.01 16.63 7.75
CA GLN A 38 0.55 17.93 7.38
C GLN A 38 0.90 17.98 5.90
N TRP A 39 0.58 19.12 5.28
CA TRP A 39 0.90 19.36 3.87
C TRP A 39 2.38 19.57 3.63
N ARG A 40 3.08 20.19 4.57
CA ARG A 40 4.49 20.50 4.45
C ARG A 40 5.28 19.88 5.59
N ALA A 41 6.49 19.48 5.29
CA ALA A 41 7.46 19.05 6.26
C ALA A 41 8.82 19.66 5.91
N ALA A 42 9.68 19.77 6.91
CA ALA A 42 11.07 20.18 6.67
C ALA A 42 11.75 19.21 5.69
N PRO A 43 12.64 19.70 4.81
CA PRO A 43 13.43 18.84 3.96
C PRO A 43 14.22 17.82 4.80
N LEU A 44 14.44 16.63 4.23
CA LEU A 44 15.33 15.64 4.85
C LEU A 44 16.76 16.16 4.85
N THR A 45 17.40 16.11 6.01
CA THR A 45 18.83 16.46 6.11
C THR A 45 19.70 15.29 5.67
N PRO A 46 20.94 15.53 5.23
CA PRO A 46 21.88 14.44 4.92
C PRO A 46 22.04 13.46 6.08
N GLN A 47 22.05 13.94 7.32
CA GLN A 47 22.19 13.10 8.51
C GLN A 47 20.98 12.16 8.69
N VAL A 48 19.77 12.67 8.51
CA VAL A 48 18.53 11.85 8.60
C VAL A 48 18.53 10.76 7.54
N ILE A 49 18.94 11.12 6.30
CA ILE A 49 19.02 10.17 5.19
C ILE A 49 20.05 9.06 5.50
N ASP A 50 21.23 9.44 5.94
CA ASP A 50 22.29 8.49 6.27
C ASP A 50 21.90 7.58 7.43
N ASP A 51 21.34 8.13 8.50
CA ASP A 51 20.89 7.36 9.66
C ASP A 51 19.84 6.32 9.28
N PHE A 52 18.90 6.69 8.41
CA PHE A 52 17.89 5.77 7.91
C PHE A 52 18.51 4.64 7.09
N LYS A 53 19.40 4.95 6.16
CA LYS A 53 20.08 3.95 5.32
C LYS A 53 20.94 3.00 6.15
N ILE A 54 21.66 3.51 7.13
CA ILE A 54 22.46 2.71 8.06
C ILE A 54 21.57 1.76 8.86
N ALA A 55 20.44 2.25 9.37
CA ALA A 55 19.49 1.42 10.11
C ALA A 55 18.88 0.32 9.25
N CYS A 56 18.50 0.62 8.01
CA CYS A 56 17.99 -0.39 7.08
C CYS A 56 19.03 -1.49 6.82
N GLU A 57 20.28 -1.12 6.60
CA GLU A 57 21.37 -2.08 6.40
C GLU A 57 21.59 -2.93 7.65
N LYS A 58 21.63 -2.29 8.83
CA LYS A 58 21.82 -2.97 10.12
C LYS A 58 20.78 -4.06 10.37
N TYR A 59 19.52 -3.78 10.03
CA TYR A 59 18.40 -4.69 10.28
C TYR A 59 17.99 -5.50 9.03
N HIS A 60 18.79 -5.44 7.96
CA HIS A 60 18.65 -6.24 6.73
C HIS A 60 17.35 -5.95 5.95
N PHE A 61 16.99 -4.68 5.83
CA PHE A 61 15.88 -4.25 4.97
C PHE A 61 16.40 -3.60 3.70
N SER A 62 16.14 -4.22 2.56
CA SER A 62 16.37 -3.61 1.25
C SER A 62 15.14 -2.79 0.82
N ALA A 63 15.31 -1.96 -0.20
CA ALA A 63 14.22 -1.15 -0.74
C ALA A 63 13.00 -1.98 -1.19
N ALA A 64 13.22 -3.20 -1.69
CA ALA A 64 12.14 -4.11 -2.10
C ALA A 64 11.24 -4.55 -0.94
N GLN A 65 11.69 -4.40 0.30
CA GLN A 65 10.97 -4.81 1.50
C GLN A 65 10.26 -3.65 2.20
N ILE A 66 10.36 -2.44 1.66
CA ILE A 66 9.85 -1.22 2.30
C ILE A 66 8.78 -0.58 1.42
N LEU A 67 7.59 -0.37 1.99
CA LEU A 67 6.42 0.20 1.30
C LEU A 67 5.96 1.48 2.01
N PRO A 68 6.62 2.63 1.77
CA PRO A 68 6.19 3.91 2.33
C PRO A 68 4.77 4.27 1.88
N HIS A 69 4.05 4.98 2.73
CA HIS A 69 2.72 5.50 2.42
C HIS A 69 2.75 7.03 2.42
N ASP A 70 2.01 7.64 1.52
CA ASP A 70 1.89 9.09 1.46
C ASP A 70 0.91 9.66 2.50
N SER A 71 0.83 11.00 2.56
CA SER A 71 -0.12 11.71 3.40
C SER A 71 -1.56 11.46 2.95
N TYR A 72 -2.47 11.25 3.90
CA TYR A 72 -3.91 11.13 3.66
C TYR A 72 -4.56 12.39 3.11
N LEU A 73 -3.89 13.53 3.18
CA LEU A 73 -4.40 14.81 2.68
C LEU A 73 -4.37 14.91 1.15
N ILE A 74 -3.56 14.10 0.49
CA ILE A 74 -3.33 14.14 -0.95
C ILE A 74 -4.51 13.54 -1.70
N ASN A 75 -5.08 14.29 -2.64
CA ASN A 75 -6.10 13.83 -3.58
C ASN A 75 -5.66 14.16 -5.02
N LEU A 76 -5.09 13.18 -5.71
CA LEU A 76 -4.52 13.36 -7.04
C LEU A 76 -5.58 13.51 -8.15
N GLY A 77 -6.84 13.29 -7.82
CA GLY A 77 -7.99 13.49 -8.72
C GLY A 77 -8.89 14.65 -8.31
N HIS A 78 -8.42 15.56 -7.46
CA HIS A 78 -9.24 16.63 -6.91
C HIS A 78 -9.91 17.46 -8.03
N PRO A 79 -11.23 17.73 -7.91
CA PRO A 79 -11.96 18.47 -8.94
C PRO A 79 -11.60 19.94 -9.02
N VAL A 80 -11.13 20.56 -7.92
CA VAL A 80 -10.76 21.98 -7.89
C VAL A 80 -9.28 22.15 -8.20
N SER A 81 -8.98 22.95 -9.23
CA SER A 81 -7.61 23.09 -9.77
C SER A 81 -6.58 23.52 -8.74
N GLU A 82 -6.90 24.45 -7.85
CA GLU A 82 -5.99 24.94 -6.81
C GLU A 82 -5.66 23.82 -5.79
N ALA A 83 -6.65 23.07 -5.36
CA ALA A 83 -6.47 21.95 -4.44
C ALA A 83 -5.76 20.77 -5.11
N LEU A 84 -6.01 20.55 -6.39
CA LEU A 84 -5.30 19.53 -7.18
C LEU A 84 -3.80 19.86 -7.28
N GLU A 85 -3.46 21.11 -7.56
CA GLU A 85 -2.07 21.56 -7.61
C GLU A 85 -1.37 21.37 -6.27
N LYS A 86 -2.04 21.72 -5.18
CA LYS A 86 -1.52 21.49 -3.82
C LYS A 86 -1.23 20.02 -3.56
N SER A 87 -2.12 19.13 -3.97
CA SER A 87 -1.92 17.68 -3.86
C SER A 87 -0.77 17.19 -4.74
N ARG A 88 -0.65 17.70 -5.96
CA ARG A 88 0.44 17.35 -6.88
C ARG A 88 1.80 17.75 -6.33
N VAL A 89 1.91 18.95 -5.77
CA VAL A 89 3.15 19.42 -5.12
C VAL A 89 3.51 18.54 -3.92
N ALA A 90 2.52 18.21 -3.09
CA ALA A 90 2.75 17.34 -1.93
C ALA A 90 3.16 15.92 -2.34
N PHE A 91 2.54 15.37 -3.38
CA PHE A 91 2.87 14.04 -3.88
C PHE A 91 4.29 14.00 -4.46
N LEU A 92 4.67 15.03 -5.22
CA LEU A 92 6.04 15.15 -5.73
C LEU A 92 7.05 15.17 -4.59
N ASP A 93 6.79 15.92 -3.53
CA ASP A 93 7.65 15.94 -2.34
C ASP A 93 7.80 14.55 -1.71
N GLU A 94 6.70 13.81 -1.60
CA GLU A 94 6.71 12.45 -1.09
C GLU A 94 7.55 11.51 -1.98
N MET A 95 7.41 11.60 -3.30
CA MET A 95 8.22 10.85 -4.26
C MET A 95 9.70 11.18 -4.12
N GLN A 96 10.05 12.46 -4.00
CA GLN A 96 11.42 12.93 -3.82
C GLN A 96 12.03 12.46 -2.50
N ARG A 97 11.26 12.42 -1.42
CA ARG A 97 11.69 11.87 -0.14
C ARG A 97 12.06 10.39 -0.27
N CYS A 98 11.23 9.60 -0.96
CA CYS A 98 11.54 8.20 -1.24
C CYS A 98 12.83 8.06 -2.04
N GLU A 99 13.00 8.87 -3.09
CA GLU A 99 14.21 8.89 -3.90
C GLU A 99 15.46 9.18 -3.06
N GLN A 100 15.41 10.20 -2.21
CA GLN A 100 16.52 10.58 -1.32
C GLN A 100 16.85 9.49 -0.30
N LEU A 101 15.86 8.78 0.19
CA LEU A 101 16.02 7.70 1.16
C LEU A 101 16.46 6.37 0.51
N GLY A 102 16.56 6.32 -0.82
CA GLY A 102 16.90 5.10 -1.54
C GLY A 102 15.75 4.09 -1.61
N LEU A 103 14.52 4.54 -1.38
CA LEU A 103 13.32 3.72 -1.47
C LEU A 103 12.79 3.70 -2.90
N THR A 104 12.19 2.59 -3.30
CA THR A 104 11.77 2.36 -4.69
C THR A 104 10.27 2.28 -4.89
N LEU A 105 9.51 2.37 -3.82
CA LEU A 105 8.04 2.26 -3.84
C LEU A 105 7.44 3.42 -3.04
N LEU A 106 6.32 3.96 -3.52
CA LEU A 106 5.48 4.87 -2.73
C LEU A 106 4.03 4.47 -2.92
N ASN A 107 3.41 4.01 -1.84
CA ASN A 107 2.00 3.61 -1.80
C ASN A 107 1.12 4.83 -1.51
N PHE A 108 0.00 4.95 -2.21
CA PHE A 108 -0.94 6.05 -2.02
C PHE A 108 -2.36 5.64 -2.42
N HIS A 109 -3.35 6.31 -1.84
CA HIS A 109 -4.73 6.21 -2.28
C HIS A 109 -4.93 7.06 -3.54
N PRO A 110 -5.65 6.58 -4.56
CA PRO A 110 -5.69 7.27 -5.85
C PRO A 110 -6.29 8.67 -5.79
N GLY A 111 -7.46 8.80 -5.19
CA GLY A 111 -8.16 10.08 -5.08
C GLY A 111 -9.66 9.95 -5.05
N SER A 112 -10.33 11.10 -5.09
CA SER A 112 -11.76 11.23 -4.89
C SER A 112 -12.32 12.32 -5.80
N HIS A 113 -13.48 12.04 -6.43
CA HIS A 113 -14.16 13.04 -7.28
C HIS A 113 -15.01 14.04 -6.51
N LEU A 114 -15.20 13.84 -5.20
CA LEU A 114 -15.97 14.71 -4.30
C LEU A 114 -17.39 15.03 -4.83
N MET A 115 -17.94 14.18 -5.67
CA MET A 115 -19.25 14.35 -6.33
C MET A 115 -19.31 15.60 -7.22
N GLN A 116 -18.17 16.12 -7.67
CA GLN A 116 -18.09 17.37 -8.44
C GLN A 116 -17.68 17.17 -9.90
N ILE A 117 -17.05 16.05 -10.23
CA ILE A 117 -16.67 15.68 -11.61
C ILE A 117 -17.03 14.22 -11.86
N ALA A 118 -17.07 13.84 -13.13
CA ALA A 118 -17.31 12.46 -13.51
C ALA A 118 -16.16 11.55 -13.06
N GLN A 119 -16.47 10.28 -12.81
CA GLN A 119 -15.49 9.27 -12.42
C GLN A 119 -14.33 9.19 -13.42
N GLU A 120 -14.63 9.15 -14.72
CA GLU A 120 -13.65 9.06 -15.80
C GLU A 120 -12.68 10.25 -15.79
N ASP A 121 -13.19 11.44 -15.55
CA ASP A 121 -12.38 12.65 -15.46
C ASP A 121 -11.46 12.63 -14.25
N CYS A 122 -11.96 12.13 -13.12
CA CYS A 122 -11.16 11.96 -11.91
C CYS A 122 -10.03 10.96 -12.12
N LEU A 123 -10.31 9.80 -12.72
CA LEU A 123 -9.30 8.78 -13.04
C LEU A 123 -8.23 9.34 -13.98
N ALA A 124 -8.63 10.12 -14.99
CA ALA A 124 -7.69 10.77 -15.91
C ALA A 124 -6.78 11.78 -15.19
N ARG A 125 -7.32 12.55 -14.25
CA ARG A 125 -6.53 13.49 -13.43
C ARG A 125 -5.54 12.78 -12.53
N ILE A 126 -5.92 11.65 -11.94
CA ILE A 126 -5.02 10.83 -11.14
C ILE A 126 -3.84 10.35 -11.99
N ALA A 127 -4.11 9.80 -13.17
CA ALA A 127 -3.05 9.36 -14.09
C ALA A 127 -2.12 10.50 -14.49
N GLU A 128 -2.66 11.67 -14.80
CA GLU A 128 -1.87 12.86 -15.13
C GLU A 128 -1.01 13.31 -13.94
N SER A 129 -1.56 13.30 -12.74
CA SER A 129 -0.80 13.64 -11.52
C SER A 129 0.38 12.70 -11.31
N ILE A 130 0.20 11.41 -11.57
CA ILE A 130 1.27 10.42 -11.53
C ILE A 130 2.32 10.73 -12.59
N ASN A 131 1.91 11.00 -13.84
CA ASN A 131 2.83 11.34 -14.93
C ASN A 131 3.70 12.56 -14.59
N ILE A 132 3.11 13.59 -14.00
CA ILE A 132 3.83 14.81 -13.59
C ILE A 132 4.91 14.48 -12.56
N ALA A 133 4.59 13.66 -11.56
CA ALA A 133 5.54 13.28 -10.52
C ALA A 133 6.65 12.37 -11.07
N LEU A 134 6.30 11.40 -11.91
CA LEU A 134 7.29 10.49 -12.52
C LEU A 134 8.27 11.24 -13.42
N ALA A 135 7.82 12.28 -14.13
CA ALA A 135 8.68 13.08 -14.99
C ALA A 135 9.77 13.87 -14.22
N GLN A 136 9.59 14.07 -12.94
CA GLN A 136 10.49 14.88 -12.09
C GLN A 136 11.27 14.04 -11.07
N THR A 137 11.17 12.73 -11.14
CA THR A 137 11.83 11.80 -10.20
C THR A 137 12.38 10.61 -10.96
N GLU A 138 13.24 9.85 -10.30
CA GLU A 138 13.81 8.61 -10.84
C GLU A 138 13.76 7.49 -9.78
N GLY A 139 13.64 6.26 -10.24
CA GLY A 139 13.83 5.08 -9.41
C GLY A 139 12.72 4.77 -8.40
N VAL A 140 11.65 5.56 -8.33
CA VAL A 140 10.52 5.32 -7.44
C VAL A 140 9.29 4.96 -8.25
N THR A 141 8.63 3.87 -7.89
CA THR A 141 7.38 3.42 -8.50
C THR A 141 6.20 3.97 -7.70
N ALA A 142 5.25 4.58 -8.41
CA ALA A 142 3.97 4.98 -7.84
C ALA A 142 3.07 3.75 -7.68
N VAL A 143 2.75 3.39 -6.44
CA VAL A 143 1.99 2.17 -6.12
C VAL A 143 0.59 2.56 -5.67
N ILE A 144 -0.37 2.31 -6.53
CA ILE A 144 -1.77 2.70 -6.33
C ILE A 144 -2.45 1.66 -5.44
N GLU A 145 -2.95 2.09 -4.30
CA GLU A 145 -3.71 1.21 -3.42
C GLU A 145 -5.19 1.19 -3.81
N ASN A 146 -5.80 -0.02 -3.84
CA ASN A 146 -7.25 -0.12 -3.94
C ASN A 146 -7.90 0.44 -2.67
N THR A 147 -9.11 0.94 -2.79
CA THR A 147 -9.90 1.51 -1.69
C THR A 147 -11.17 0.72 -1.45
N ALA A 148 -11.80 0.95 -0.30
CA ALA A 148 -13.12 0.39 0.01
C ALA A 148 -14.24 1.05 -0.81
N GLY A 149 -13.97 2.18 -1.45
CA GLY A 149 -14.99 2.97 -2.13
C GLY A 149 -15.87 3.77 -1.17
N GLN A 150 -15.35 4.08 0.02
CA GLN A 150 -16.07 4.89 0.99
C GLN A 150 -16.26 6.30 0.47
N GLY A 151 -17.46 6.84 0.59
CA GLY A 151 -17.79 8.16 0.07
C GLY A 151 -17.59 8.25 -1.44
N SER A 152 -16.75 9.18 -1.88
CA SER A 152 -16.43 9.42 -3.29
C SER A 152 -15.04 8.92 -3.69
N ASN A 153 -14.40 8.10 -2.86
CA ASN A 153 -13.08 7.54 -3.13
C ASN A 153 -13.12 6.56 -4.30
N LEU A 154 -12.20 6.73 -5.25
CA LEU A 154 -12.02 5.82 -6.38
C LEU A 154 -10.92 4.79 -6.10
N GLY A 155 -10.81 3.79 -6.98
CA GLY A 155 -9.87 2.68 -6.81
C GLY A 155 -10.50 1.48 -6.11
N PHE A 156 -11.82 1.46 -5.93
CA PHE A 156 -12.52 0.34 -5.28
C PHE A 156 -12.85 -0.81 -6.25
N GLU A 157 -12.75 -0.58 -7.54
CA GLU A 157 -12.86 -1.62 -8.57
C GLU A 157 -11.53 -1.81 -9.28
N PHE A 158 -11.18 -3.05 -9.62
CA PHE A 158 -9.94 -3.35 -10.35
C PHE A 158 -9.87 -2.62 -11.69
N GLU A 159 -11.02 -2.44 -12.35
CA GLU A 159 -11.13 -1.69 -13.62
C GLU A 159 -10.69 -0.23 -13.45
N GLN A 160 -10.95 0.37 -12.30
CA GLN A 160 -10.51 1.74 -12.02
C GLN A 160 -8.98 1.81 -11.88
N LEU A 161 -8.37 0.82 -11.21
CA LEU A 161 -6.91 0.73 -11.12
C LEU A 161 -6.29 0.55 -12.51
N ALA A 162 -6.87 -0.33 -13.32
CA ALA A 162 -6.42 -0.57 -14.69
C ALA A 162 -6.53 0.68 -15.55
N ALA A 163 -7.61 1.46 -15.39
CA ALA A 163 -7.80 2.72 -16.13
C ALA A 163 -6.74 3.76 -15.76
N ILE A 164 -6.38 3.87 -14.49
CA ILE A 164 -5.30 4.77 -14.05
C ILE A 164 -3.97 4.35 -14.67
N ILE A 165 -3.63 3.06 -14.58
CA ILE A 165 -2.39 2.52 -15.16
C ILE A 165 -2.34 2.78 -16.67
N ASP A 166 -3.45 2.59 -17.36
CA ASP A 166 -3.53 2.83 -18.80
C ASP A 166 -3.18 4.27 -19.18
N GLY A 167 -3.54 5.23 -18.33
CA GLY A 167 -3.22 6.64 -18.52
C GLY A 167 -1.82 7.06 -18.09
N VAL A 168 -1.06 6.19 -17.43
CA VAL A 168 0.33 6.47 -17.04
C VAL A 168 1.26 6.14 -18.19
N GLU A 169 2.16 7.08 -18.53
CA GLU A 169 3.07 6.94 -19.66
C GLU A 169 4.18 5.93 -19.40
N ASP A 170 4.87 6.04 -18.25
CA ASP A 170 5.93 5.10 -17.88
C ASP A 170 5.36 3.93 -17.07
N LYS A 171 4.97 2.88 -17.77
CA LYS A 171 4.38 1.67 -17.18
C LYS A 171 5.34 0.92 -16.27
N SER A 172 6.64 1.13 -16.40
CA SER A 172 7.64 0.48 -15.55
C SER A 172 7.68 1.06 -14.13
N ARG A 173 7.10 2.25 -13.93
CA ARG A 173 7.13 2.97 -12.65
C ARG A 173 5.75 3.20 -12.07
N VAL A 174 4.80 2.36 -12.42
CA VAL A 174 3.47 2.33 -11.80
C VAL A 174 3.12 0.89 -11.43
N GLY A 175 2.45 0.71 -10.33
CA GLY A 175 1.98 -0.59 -9.87
C GLY A 175 0.84 -0.44 -8.88
N VAL A 176 0.49 -1.54 -8.24
CA VAL A 176 -0.69 -1.63 -7.38
C VAL A 176 -0.33 -2.27 -6.05
N CYS A 177 -0.95 -1.80 -4.99
CA CYS A 177 -1.02 -2.45 -3.69
C CYS A 177 -2.47 -2.86 -3.45
N ILE A 178 -2.70 -4.12 -3.09
CA ILE A 178 -4.03 -4.61 -2.74
C ILE A 178 -4.15 -4.71 -1.23
N ASP A 179 -5.11 -3.96 -0.67
CA ASP A 179 -5.55 -4.05 0.72
C ASP A 179 -6.72 -5.02 0.79
N THR A 180 -6.60 -6.07 1.59
CA THR A 180 -7.62 -7.12 1.68
C THR A 180 -8.91 -6.63 2.34
N CYS A 181 -8.81 -5.75 3.34
CA CYS A 181 -9.99 -5.13 3.96
C CYS A 181 -10.75 -4.27 2.94
N HIS A 182 -10.03 -3.44 2.19
CA HIS A 182 -10.62 -2.59 1.15
C HIS A 182 -11.30 -3.43 0.07
N ALA A 183 -10.63 -4.47 -0.44
CA ALA A 183 -11.20 -5.35 -1.46
C ALA A 183 -12.50 -6.01 -0.97
N PHE A 184 -12.49 -6.53 0.25
CA PHE A 184 -13.67 -7.17 0.86
C PHE A 184 -14.82 -6.17 1.03
N ALA A 185 -14.54 -4.99 1.54
CA ALA A 185 -15.53 -3.93 1.73
C ALA A 185 -16.10 -3.44 0.38
N ALA A 186 -15.29 -3.49 -0.69
CA ALA A 186 -15.73 -3.10 -2.04
C ALA A 186 -16.53 -4.19 -2.77
N GLY A 187 -16.62 -5.41 -2.21
CA GLY A 187 -17.41 -6.48 -2.78
C GLY A 187 -16.62 -7.63 -3.41
N TYR A 188 -15.32 -7.68 -3.18
CA TYR A 188 -14.47 -8.81 -3.59
C TYR A 188 -14.36 -9.81 -2.44
N ASP A 189 -14.99 -10.96 -2.58
CA ASP A 189 -15.06 -11.96 -1.51
C ASP A 189 -13.71 -12.64 -1.29
N LEU A 190 -13.34 -12.79 -0.02
CA LEU A 190 -12.10 -13.41 0.43
C LEU A 190 -12.34 -14.45 1.54
N ARG A 191 -13.60 -14.81 1.83
CA ARG A 191 -13.94 -15.62 3.00
C ARG A 191 -13.58 -17.10 2.87
N THR A 192 -13.37 -17.57 1.66
CA THR A 192 -13.00 -18.97 1.39
C THR A 192 -11.84 -19.03 0.40
N PRO A 193 -11.09 -20.15 0.34
CA PRO A 193 -10.06 -20.32 -0.69
C PRO A 193 -10.58 -20.17 -2.11
N GLU A 194 -11.79 -20.66 -2.40
CA GLU A 194 -12.43 -20.53 -3.71
C GLU A 194 -12.76 -19.08 -4.04
N ALA A 195 -13.23 -18.31 -3.06
CA ALA A 195 -13.49 -16.88 -3.22
C ALA A 195 -12.20 -16.10 -3.47
N CYS A 196 -11.13 -16.42 -2.75
CA CYS A 196 -9.80 -15.84 -2.96
C CYS A 196 -9.29 -16.11 -4.37
N GLU A 197 -9.38 -17.36 -4.83
CA GLU A 197 -8.96 -17.73 -6.19
C GLU A 197 -9.73 -16.94 -7.24
N LYS A 198 -11.04 -16.83 -7.10
CA LYS A 198 -11.89 -16.05 -8.01
C LYS A 198 -11.53 -14.58 -8.02
N THR A 199 -11.37 -13.98 -6.85
CA THR A 199 -11.01 -12.56 -6.72
C THR A 199 -9.66 -12.26 -7.36
N PHE A 200 -8.63 -13.05 -7.05
CA PHE A 200 -7.30 -12.81 -7.59
C PHE A 200 -7.14 -13.27 -9.04
N ALA A 201 -7.91 -14.23 -9.52
CA ALA A 201 -8.01 -14.52 -10.95
C ALA A 201 -8.56 -13.30 -11.72
N GLY A 202 -9.59 -12.65 -11.17
CA GLY A 202 -10.12 -11.39 -11.72
C GLY A 202 -9.07 -10.27 -11.72
N PHE A 203 -8.36 -10.11 -10.63
CA PHE A 203 -7.25 -9.15 -10.55
C PHE A 203 -6.19 -9.44 -11.61
N GLY A 204 -5.77 -10.68 -11.74
CA GLY A 204 -4.78 -11.09 -12.74
C GLY A 204 -5.22 -10.81 -14.17
N LYS A 205 -6.52 -10.93 -14.46
CA LYS A 205 -7.09 -10.67 -15.79
C LYS A 205 -7.23 -9.17 -16.07
N ILE A 206 -7.67 -8.38 -15.09
CA ILE A 206 -8.02 -6.97 -15.27
C ILE A 206 -6.79 -6.06 -15.14
N VAL A 207 -5.98 -6.28 -14.10
CA VAL A 207 -4.76 -5.50 -13.83
C VAL A 207 -3.51 -6.26 -14.22
N GLY A 208 -3.34 -7.45 -13.66
CA GLY A 208 -2.18 -8.32 -13.88
C GLY A 208 -1.23 -8.34 -12.69
N PHE A 209 -0.74 -9.54 -12.37
CA PHE A 209 0.18 -9.72 -11.24
C PHE A 209 1.54 -9.06 -11.45
N GLN A 210 1.95 -8.79 -12.70
CA GLN A 210 3.19 -8.07 -13.00
C GLN A 210 3.17 -6.64 -12.43
N ASP A 211 2.00 -6.07 -12.20
CA ASP A 211 1.85 -4.73 -11.62
C ASP A 211 1.66 -4.75 -10.09
N LEU A 212 1.54 -5.93 -9.48
CA LEU A 212 1.40 -6.03 -8.02
C LEU A 212 2.75 -5.77 -7.34
N ARG A 213 2.83 -4.70 -6.54
CA ARG A 213 4.05 -4.26 -5.88
C ARG A 213 4.01 -4.37 -4.37
N GLY A 214 2.86 -4.63 -3.80
CA GLY A 214 2.68 -4.77 -2.35
C GLY A 214 1.29 -5.22 -2.00
N MET A 215 1.11 -5.60 -0.74
CA MET A 215 -0.19 -5.94 -0.17
C MET A 215 -0.31 -5.32 1.21
N HIS A 216 -1.52 -4.91 1.58
CA HIS A 216 -1.89 -4.71 2.97
C HIS A 216 -2.74 -5.89 3.42
N LEU A 217 -2.28 -6.59 4.45
CA LEU A 217 -2.96 -7.76 4.99
C LEU A 217 -3.77 -7.33 6.22
N ASN A 218 -5.05 -7.05 6.03
CA ASN A 218 -5.95 -6.58 7.05
C ASN A 218 -7.25 -7.39 7.03
N ASP A 219 -7.73 -7.80 8.20
CA ASP A 219 -9.10 -8.28 8.32
C ASP A 219 -10.05 -7.08 8.32
N ALA A 220 -11.34 -7.32 8.21
CA ALA A 220 -12.35 -6.28 8.09
C ALA A 220 -13.35 -6.34 9.23
N LYS A 221 -13.47 -5.23 9.95
CA LYS A 221 -14.56 -5.03 10.92
C LYS A 221 -15.88 -4.71 10.20
N SER A 222 -15.77 -4.09 9.03
CA SER A 222 -16.91 -3.77 8.16
C SER A 222 -17.46 -5.02 7.47
N ALA A 223 -18.72 -4.94 7.07
CA ALA A 223 -19.40 -6.02 6.36
C ALA A 223 -18.95 -6.11 4.89
N PHE A 224 -19.11 -7.30 4.32
CA PHE A 224 -18.87 -7.53 2.89
C PHE A 224 -19.69 -6.57 2.03
N GLY A 225 -19.03 -5.90 1.10
CA GLY A 225 -19.68 -4.98 0.17
C GLY A 225 -20.23 -3.70 0.79
N SER A 226 -19.89 -3.40 2.05
CA SER A 226 -20.39 -2.23 2.77
C SER A 226 -19.81 -0.90 2.30
N ARG A 227 -18.66 -0.93 1.62
CA ARG A 227 -17.90 0.25 1.21
C ARG A 227 -17.47 1.12 2.40
N VAL A 228 -17.24 0.48 3.54
CA VAL A 228 -16.75 1.13 4.76
C VAL A 228 -15.35 0.59 5.09
N ASP A 229 -14.40 1.50 5.27
CA ASP A 229 -13.00 1.17 5.56
C ASP A 229 -12.78 1.06 7.07
N ARG A 230 -12.84 -0.17 7.60
CA ARG A 230 -12.54 -0.47 9.00
C ARG A 230 -11.77 -1.77 9.11
N HIS A 231 -10.51 -1.66 9.51
CA HIS A 231 -9.62 -2.79 9.70
C HIS A 231 -9.94 -3.55 10.99
N HIS A 232 -9.50 -4.80 11.03
CA HIS A 232 -9.52 -5.64 12.22
C HIS A 232 -8.28 -6.52 12.27
N SER A 233 -8.00 -7.08 13.43
CA SER A 233 -6.93 -8.06 13.61
C SER A 233 -7.22 -9.32 12.79
N LEU A 234 -6.16 -9.98 12.30
CA LEU A 234 -6.29 -11.17 11.46
C LEU A 234 -7.11 -12.26 12.14
N GLY A 235 -8.10 -12.77 11.46
CA GLY A 235 -8.99 -13.81 11.95
C GLY A 235 -10.11 -13.35 12.87
N GLU A 236 -10.08 -12.10 13.32
CA GLU A 236 -11.07 -11.54 14.25
C GLU A 236 -12.21 -10.81 13.53
N GLY A 237 -12.04 -10.56 12.23
CA GLY A 237 -12.99 -9.82 11.42
C GLY A 237 -13.87 -10.72 10.55
N ASN A 238 -14.54 -10.08 9.59
CA ASN A 238 -15.49 -10.73 8.69
C ASN A 238 -14.85 -11.49 7.54
N ILE A 239 -13.53 -11.33 7.31
CA ILE A 239 -12.79 -12.10 6.31
C ILE A 239 -12.38 -13.47 6.89
N GLY A 240 -11.76 -13.50 8.05
CA GLY A 240 -11.29 -14.72 8.71
C GLY A 240 -9.88 -15.12 8.29
N HIS A 241 -9.36 -16.19 8.91
CA HIS A 241 -7.98 -16.63 8.73
C HIS A 241 -7.66 -17.23 7.34
N ASP A 242 -8.64 -17.85 6.70
CA ASP A 242 -8.40 -18.63 5.48
C ASP A 242 -7.81 -17.81 4.33
N ALA A 243 -8.25 -16.55 4.18
CA ALA A 243 -7.70 -15.66 3.16
C ALA A 243 -6.18 -15.46 3.34
N PHE A 244 -5.76 -15.22 4.56
CA PHE A 244 -4.35 -14.92 4.86
C PHE A 244 -3.48 -16.16 4.76
N ARG A 245 -3.99 -17.33 5.14
CA ARG A 245 -3.33 -18.62 4.90
C ARG A 245 -3.18 -18.87 3.39
N TRP A 246 -4.23 -18.63 2.62
CA TRP A 246 -4.22 -18.81 1.17
C TRP A 246 -3.17 -17.90 0.51
N ILE A 247 -3.09 -16.62 0.90
CA ILE A 247 -2.09 -15.68 0.39
C ILE A 247 -0.68 -16.16 0.73
N MET A 248 -0.45 -16.62 1.95
CA MET A 248 0.87 -17.07 2.39
C MET A 248 1.35 -18.32 1.66
N GLN A 249 0.46 -19.12 1.10
CA GLN A 249 0.76 -20.34 0.36
C GLN A 249 0.82 -20.15 -1.16
N ASP A 250 0.62 -18.93 -1.65
CA ASP A 250 0.61 -18.64 -3.08
C ASP A 250 1.86 -17.87 -3.50
N ALA A 251 2.63 -18.42 -4.43
CA ALA A 251 3.89 -17.86 -4.92
C ALA A 251 3.72 -16.53 -5.66
N ARG A 252 2.50 -16.20 -6.11
CA ARG A 252 2.23 -14.92 -6.80
C ARG A 252 2.43 -13.71 -5.87
N PHE A 253 2.45 -13.91 -4.56
CA PHE A 253 2.69 -12.87 -3.56
C PHE A 253 4.12 -12.85 -3.02
N ASP A 254 5.03 -13.61 -3.63
CA ASP A 254 6.44 -13.60 -3.26
C ASP A 254 7.15 -12.33 -3.74
N GLY A 255 8.17 -11.91 -3.00
CA GLY A 255 9.08 -10.83 -3.41
C GLY A 255 8.52 -9.43 -3.25
N ILE A 256 7.34 -9.26 -2.67
CA ILE A 256 6.70 -7.97 -2.40
C ILE A 256 6.43 -7.78 -0.90
N PRO A 257 6.41 -6.53 -0.41
CA PRO A 257 6.08 -6.29 1.00
C PRO A 257 4.60 -6.60 1.29
N LEU A 258 4.37 -7.42 2.32
CA LEU A 258 3.05 -7.77 2.84
C LEU A 258 2.92 -7.12 4.21
N ILE A 259 2.10 -6.09 4.32
CA ILE A 259 2.12 -5.15 5.44
C ILE A 259 0.81 -5.23 6.23
N LEU A 260 0.94 -5.44 7.53
CA LEU A 260 -0.16 -5.33 8.48
C LEU A 260 -0.44 -3.85 8.80
N GLU A 261 -1.71 -3.49 8.74
CA GLU A 261 -2.23 -2.24 9.28
C GLU A 261 -3.39 -2.55 10.23
N THR A 262 -3.32 -3.71 10.85
CA THR A 262 -4.32 -4.19 11.81
C THR A 262 -4.35 -3.31 13.06
N ILE A 263 -5.48 -3.32 13.76
CA ILE A 263 -5.83 -2.30 14.75
C ILE A 263 -5.08 -2.39 16.08
N ASN A 264 -4.42 -3.52 16.36
CA ASN A 264 -3.72 -3.72 17.64
C ASN A 264 -2.22 -3.94 17.41
N PRO A 265 -1.39 -2.90 17.49
CA PRO A 265 0.06 -3.03 17.32
C PRO A 265 0.73 -3.98 18.33
N ASP A 266 0.13 -4.17 19.49
CA ASP A 266 0.69 -5.02 20.55
C ASP A 266 0.74 -6.50 20.15
N ILE A 267 -0.06 -6.92 19.16
CA ILE A 267 -0.08 -8.30 18.67
C ILE A 267 0.53 -8.45 17.27
N TRP A 268 1.13 -7.42 16.71
CA TRP A 268 1.75 -7.53 15.37
C TRP A 268 2.83 -8.61 15.32
N ALA A 269 3.64 -8.75 16.36
CA ALA A 269 4.65 -9.82 16.45
C ALA A 269 4.01 -11.21 16.34
N GLU A 270 2.88 -11.42 17.00
CA GLU A 270 2.13 -12.68 16.96
C GLU A 270 1.48 -12.90 15.60
N GLU A 271 0.90 -11.86 15.01
CA GLU A 271 0.30 -11.93 13.67
C GLU A 271 1.35 -12.24 12.61
N ILE A 272 2.53 -11.62 12.68
CA ILE A 272 3.65 -11.90 11.77
C ILE A 272 4.12 -13.35 11.93
N ALA A 273 4.28 -13.82 13.16
CA ALA A 273 4.67 -15.20 13.45
C ALA A 273 3.65 -16.20 12.90
N TRP A 274 2.36 -15.90 13.06
CA TRP A 274 1.28 -16.73 12.51
C TRP A 274 1.34 -16.79 10.99
N LEU A 275 1.50 -15.64 10.32
CA LEU A 275 1.63 -15.57 8.86
C LEU A 275 2.82 -16.41 8.37
N LYS A 276 3.98 -16.26 9.00
CA LYS A 276 5.18 -17.04 8.64
C LYS A 276 4.93 -18.53 8.78
N ALA A 277 4.22 -18.97 9.82
CA ALA A 277 3.91 -20.37 10.03
C ALA A 277 3.01 -20.97 8.94
N GLN A 278 2.19 -20.16 8.27
CA GLN A 278 1.31 -20.63 7.21
C GLN A 278 2.07 -21.01 5.92
N GLN A 279 3.29 -20.54 5.74
CA GLN A 279 4.11 -20.88 4.56
C GLN A 279 4.62 -22.33 4.56
N ILE A 280 4.70 -22.96 5.73
CA ILE A 280 5.40 -24.24 5.96
C ILE A 280 4.52 -25.45 5.60
N ALA A 281 3.23 -25.28 5.34
CA ALA A 281 2.28 -26.38 5.14
C ALA A 281 2.52 -27.23 3.87
N GLU A 282 3.35 -26.76 2.92
CA GLU A 282 3.65 -27.49 1.68
C GLU A 282 4.91 -28.37 1.72
N ALA A 283 5.70 -28.28 2.79
CA ALA A 283 6.98 -29.02 2.88
C ALA A 283 6.84 -30.46 3.39
N VAL A 284 5.62 -30.95 3.60
CA VAL A 284 5.33 -32.27 4.18
C VAL A 284 4.34 -33.08 3.30
N ALA A 285 4.50 -33.02 1.98
CA ALA A 285 3.77 -33.92 1.08
C ALA A 285 4.75 -34.71 0.25
#